data_617593dff73973b33b295cd163dce4e5
#
_entry.id   617593dff73973b33b295cd163dce4e5
#
_cell.length_a   1.000
_cell.length_b   1.000
_cell.length_c   1.000
_cell.angle_alpha   90.00
_cell.angle_beta   90.00
_cell.angle_gamma   90.00
#
_symmetry.space_group_name_H-M   'P 1'
#
loop_
_entity.id
_entity.type
_entity.pdbx_description
1 polymer ?
#
loop_
_entity_poly.entity_id
_entity_poly.type
_entity_poly.pdbx_seq_one_letter_code
_entity_poly.pdbx_strand_id
1 'polypeptide(L)'
;METEFDQDQFEEINPEFYQHDEKPVDDPVDEQLDELSQQFVDKLIDKMMDFLKVLVGHDLHPYQKPLARRIMESVIINDGEEITALAARQSGKSEIVADTVSTLMVLLPRLAKLYPDLLGKFKDGLWVGLFAPTETQAETLYGRTVNRLTSERAVEIMGDAEIDDAAIRVGGVTRQIKLKKSGSTITMMTANPRAKIESKSFHLIIIDECQEADDFVVSKSISPMLAYYAGTMVKTGTPTTSKNNFYKSIQLNRRRQTTRGNRQNHYQWDWKEVSKINPNYEKFIKKEMLRIGEESDEFQMSYNCKWLLERGMFITSSAMDELGDTSQELVKVWHKTPVVVGIDPAR
;
A
#
# COMPACT_ATOMS: atom_id res chain seq x y z
N MET A 1 5.16 2.70 -59.05
CA MET A 1 6.50 2.51 -58.44
C MET A 1 6.20 1.96 -57.06
N GLU A 2 5.93 0.65 -57.05
CA GLU A 2 5.64 -0.12 -55.84
C GLU A 2 6.98 -0.43 -55.18
N THR A 3 7.18 0.01 -53.94
CA THR A 3 8.34 -0.39 -53.15
C THR A 3 7.99 -1.70 -52.45
N GLU A 4 8.57 -2.77 -52.94
CA GLU A 4 8.60 -4.09 -52.35
C GLU A 4 9.14 -3.99 -50.91
N PHE A 5 8.37 -4.54 -50.00
CA PHE A 5 8.76 -4.73 -48.58
C PHE A 5 9.65 -5.99 -48.54
N ASP A 6 10.94 -5.75 -48.32
CA ASP A 6 11.94 -6.81 -48.22
C ASP A 6 11.71 -7.63 -46.94
N GLN A 7 11.20 -8.86 -47.08
CA GLN A 7 10.90 -9.81 -46.02
C GLN A 7 12.16 -10.48 -45.43
N ASP A 8 13.32 -10.29 -46.04
CA ASP A 8 14.56 -10.98 -45.63
C ASP A 8 15.32 -10.32 -44.47
N GLN A 9 14.82 -9.21 -43.88
CA GLN A 9 15.44 -8.55 -42.74
C GLN A 9 14.97 -9.06 -41.36
N PHE A 10 14.14 -10.09 -41.29
CA PHE A 10 13.71 -10.75 -40.03
C PHE A 10 14.23 -12.18 -39.94
N GLU A 11 15.43 -12.43 -40.44
CA GLU A 11 16.08 -13.70 -40.18
C GLU A 11 16.54 -13.79 -38.72
N GLU A 12 15.97 -14.82 -38.06
CA GLU A 12 16.51 -15.56 -36.92
C GLU A 12 16.84 -14.76 -35.67
N ILE A 13 15.79 -14.50 -34.88
CA ILE A 13 15.96 -14.39 -33.42
C ILE A 13 16.30 -15.81 -32.95
N ASN A 14 17.59 -16.05 -32.74
CA ASN A 14 18.10 -17.32 -32.23
C ASN A 14 17.52 -17.59 -30.82
N PRO A 15 16.79 -18.72 -30.59
CA PRO A 15 16.24 -19.09 -29.29
C PRO A 15 17.27 -19.30 -28.19
N GLU A 16 18.56 -19.37 -28.52
CA GLU A 16 19.65 -19.52 -27.55
C GLU A 16 19.92 -18.30 -26.66
N PHE A 17 19.33 -17.13 -26.99
CA PHE A 17 19.41 -15.94 -26.14
C PHE A 17 18.48 -15.94 -24.92
N TYR A 18 17.64 -16.95 -24.75
CA TYR A 18 16.82 -17.17 -23.54
C TYR A 18 17.33 -18.32 -22.66
N GLN A 19 18.60 -18.63 -22.73
CA GLN A 19 19.22 -19.38 -21.65
C GLN A 19 19.26 -18.47 -20.44
N HIS A 20 18.52 -18.84 -19.40
CA HIS A 20 18.66 -18.27 -18.06
C HIS A 20 20.15 -18.40 -17.70
N ASP A 21 20.85 -17.29 -17.72
CA ASP A 21 22.11 -17.17 -17.02
C ASP A 21 21.82 -17.53 -15.56
N GLU A 22 22.29 -18.67 -15.12
CA GLU A 22 22.43 -18.98 -13.71
C GLU A 22 23.19 -17.80 -13.13
N LYS A 23 22.54 -17.04 -12.22
CA LYS A 23 23.21 -15.96 -11.51
C LYS A 23 24.53 -16.51 -10.99
N PRO A 24 25.65 -15.79 -11.18
CA PRO A 24 26.92 -16.18 -10.59
C PRO A 24 26.71 -16.40 -9.09
N VAL A 25 27.33 -17.43 -8.56
CA VAL A 25 27.36 -17.73 -7.12
C VAL A 25 27.80 -16.44 -6.43
N ASP A 26 26.93 -15.89 -5.57
CA ASP A 26 27.16 -14.63 -4.88
C ASP A 26 28.55 -14.65 -4.23
N ASP A 27 29.39 -13.69 -4.61
CA ASP A 27 30.70 -13.53 -4.02
C ASP A 27 30.53 -13.15 -2.54
N PRO A 28 31.22 -13.80 -1.58
CA PRO A 28 31.14 -13.46 -0.15
C PRO A 28 31.41 -11.97 0.15
N VAL A 29 32.10 -11.26 -0.73
CA VAL A 29 32.36 -9.83 -0.62
C VAL A 29 31.09 -9.01 -0.92
N ASP A 30 30.29 -9.42 -1.90
CA ASP A 30 29.03 -8.73 -2.24
C ASP A 30 28.00 -8.93 -1.13
N GLU A 31 27.93 -10.13 -0.53
CA GLU A 31 27.04 -10.42 0.60
C GLU A 31 27.39 -9.56 1.83
N GLN A 32 28.68 -9.36 2.15
CA GLN A 32 29.12 -8.49 3.24
C GLN A 32 28.86 -7.01 2.98
N LEU A 33 28.98 -6.54 1.75
CA LEU A 33 28.68 -5.16 1.37
C LEU A 33 27.18 -4.89 1.48
N ASP A 34 26.34 -5.83 1.09
CA ASP A 34 24.90 -5.76 1.23
C ASP A 34 24.47 -5.74 2.70
N GLU A 35 25.08 -6.56 3.56
CA GLU A 35 24.82 -6.54 5.00
C GLU A 35 25.21 -5.22 5.67
N LEU A 36 26.36 -4.64 5.33
CA LEU A 36 26.79 -3.34 5.85
C LEU A 36 25.86 -2.22 5.38
N SER A 37 25.43 -2.27 4.13
CA SER A 37 24.46 -1.33 3.57
C SER A 37 23.11 -1.42 4.28
N GLN A 38 22.62 -2.63 4.55
CA GLN A 38 21.38 -2.85 5.30
C GLN A 38 21.50 -2.36 6.74
N GLN A 39 22.59 -2.63 7.43
CA GLN A 39 22.82 -2.12 8.79
C GLN A 39 22.84 -0.59 8.86
N PHE A 40 23.38 0.07 7.82
CA PHE A 40 23.35 1.52 7.72
C PHE A 40 21.92 2.03 7.57
N VAL A 41 21.13 1.43 6.67
CA VAL A 41 19.71 1.76 6.45
C VAL A 41 18.91 1.58 7.72
N ASP A 42 19.11 0.48 8.45
CA ASP A 42 18.41 0.21 9.70
C ASP A 42 18.71 1.26 10.78
N LYS A 43 19.98 1.65 10.93
CA LYS A 43 20.38 2.73 11.86
C LYS A 43 19.81 4.10 11.45
N LEU A 44 19.72 4.35 10.14
CA LEU A 44 19.10 5.57 9.64
C LEU A 44 17.59 5.59 9.96
N ILE A 45 16.90 4.48 9.75
CA ILE A 45 15.48 4.33 10.08
C ILE A 45 15.25 4.50 11.58
N ASP A 46 16.11 3.94 12.45
CA ASP A 46 16.00 4.13 13.91
C ASP A 46 16.03 5.62 14.27
N LYS A 47 16.97 6.38 13.72
CA LYS A 47 17.03 7.84 13.93
C LYS A 47 15.83 8.57 13.35
N MET A 48 15.29 8.10 12.21
CA MET A 48 14.08 8.69 11.64
C MET A 48 12.85 8.42 12.51
N MET A 49 12.76 7.24 13.13
CA MET A 49 11.70 6.92 14.10
C MET A 49 11.79 7.78 15.36
N ASP A 50 13.00 8.05 15.87
CA ASP A 50 13.21 8.97 16.97
C ASP A 50 12.80 10.41 16.59
N PHE A 51 13.15 10.84 15.39
CA PHE A 51 12.74 12.14 14.88
C PHE A 51 11.22 12.22 14.67
N LEU A 52 10.56 11.16 14.19
CA LEU A 52 9.10 11.09 14.09
C LEU A 52 8.46 11.44 15.43
N LYS A 53 8.91 10.80 16.52
CA LYS A 53 8.42 11.05 17.87
C LYS A 53 8.59 12.50 18.28
N VAL A 54 9.71 13.12 17.92
CA VAL A 54 9.97 14.55 18.20
C VAL A 54 9.05 15.45 17.38
N LEU A 55 8.89 15.16 16.07
CA LEU A 55 8.09 15.97 15.15
C LEU A 55 6.61 15.96 15.51
N VAL A 56 6.03 14.76 15.73
CA VAL A 56 4.58 14.61 15.97
C VAL A 56 4.18 14.74 17.44
N GLY A 57 5.14 14.66 18.37
CA GLY A 57 4.91 14.84 19.81
C GLY A 57 4.39 13.62 20.55
N HIS A 58 4.32 12.45 19.91
CA HIS A 58 3.95 11.17 20.53
C HIS A 58 4.76 10.03 19.91
N ASP A 59 4.80 8.88 20.60
CA ASP A 59 5.39 7.66 20.05
C ASP A 59 4.32 6.81 19.38
N LEU A 60 4.71 6.11 18.31
CA LEU A 60 3.84 5.12 17.69
C LEU A 60 3.68 3.91 18.61
N HIS A 61 2.49 3.33 18.59
CA HIS A 61 2.25 2.09 19.32
C HIS A 61 3.08 0.92 18.75
N PRO A 62 3.42 -0.09 19.58
CA PRO A 62 4.26 -1.22 19.14
C PRO A 62 3.78 -1.90 17.86
N TYR A 63 2.45 -2.06 17.67
CA TYR A 63 1.89 -2.66 16.46
C TYR A 63 1.98 -1.75 15.23
N GLN A 64 2.19 -0.44 15.42
CA GLN A 64 2.28 0.57 14.36
C GLN A 64 3.71 0.72 13.81
N LYS A 65 4.72 0.59 14.69
CA LYS A 65 6.13 0.81 14.34
C LYS A 65 6.62 -0.01 13.14
N PRO A 66 6.29 -1.31 13.02
CA PRO A 66 6.76 -2.11 11.89
C PRO A 66 6.30 -1.58 10.54
N LEU A 67 5.05 -1.09 10.43
CA LEU A 67 4.55 -0.51 9.20
C LEU A 67 5.29 0.80 8.86
N ALA A 68 5.44 1.71 9.82
CA ALA A 68 6.16 2.97 9.62
C ALA A 68 7.61 2.73 9.18
N ARG A 69 8.32 1.82 9.84
CA ARG A 69 9.69 1.41 9.48
C ARG A 69 9.77 0.88 8.06
N ARG A 70 8.83 -0.01 7.66
CA ARG A 70 8.83 -0.59 6.32
C ARG A 70 8.55 0.43 5.23
N ILE A 71 7.66 1.40 5.49
CA ILE A 71 7.41 2.51 4.55
C ILE A 71 8.68 3.35 4.38
N MET A 72 9.34 3.72 5.49
CA MET A 72 10.59 4.47 5.45
C MET A 72 11.68 3.70 4.69
N GLU A 73 11.86 2.41 5.00
CA GLU A 73 12.82 1.54 4.32
C GLU A 73 12.57 1.51 2.81
N SER A 74 11.35 1.20 2.38
CA SER A 74 11.00 1.10 0.96
C SER A 74 11.29 2.40 0.20
N VAL A 75 10.94 3.53 0.79
CA VAL A 75 11.22 4.84 0.17
C VAL A 75 12.73 5.13 0.09
N ILE A 76 13.51 4.78 1.12
CA ILE A 76 14.97 5.00 1.15
C ILE A 76 15.66 4.14 0.09
N ILE A 77 15.45 2.83 0.13
CA ILE A 77 16.12 1.89 -0.78
C ILE A 77 15.50 1.86 -2.18
N ASN A 78 14.33 2.47 -2.35
CA ASN A 78 13.61 2.59 -3.62
C ASN A 78 13.30 1.23 -4.27
N ASP A 79 12.79 0.30 -3.48
CA ASP A 79 12.49 -1.06 -3.94
C ASP A 79 11.22 -1.17 -4.80
N GLY A 80 10.45 -0.08 -4.91
CA GLY A 80 9.24 -0.04 -5.74
C GLY A 80 8.10 -0.94 -5.21
N GLU A 81 8.15 -1.33 -3.95
CA GLU A 81 7.23 -2.31 -3.40
C GLU A 81 5.85 -1.73 -3.07
N GLU A 82 4.88 -2.64 -3.06
CA GLU A 82 3.53 -2.37 -2.61
C GLU A 82 3.35 -2.90 -1.18
N ILE A 83 3.09 -1.99 -0.24
CA ILE A 83 2.91 -2.29 1.18
C ILE A 83 1.41 -2.24 1.51
N THR A 84 0.91 -3.24 2.21
CA THR A 84 -0.51 -3.34 2.58
C THR A 84 -0.68 -3.37 4.09
N ALA A 85 -1.67 -2.62 4.61
CA ALA A 85 -2.03 -2.60 6.01
C ALA A 85 -3.54 -2.82 6.19
N LEU A 86 -3.89 -3.98 6.75
CA LEU A 86 -5.25 -4.37 7.08
C LEU A 86 -5.47 -4.16 8.58
N ALA A 87 -6.38 -3.26 8.96
CA ALA A 87 -6.48 -2.83 10.34
C ALA A 87 -7.92 -2.68 10.81
N ALA A 88 -8.17 -2.97 12.08
CA ALA A 88 -9.45 -2.71 12.71
C ALA A 88 -9.84 -1.22 12.60
N ARG A 89 -11.13 -0.93 12.55
CA ARG A 89 -11.62 0.46 12.58
C ARG A 89 -11.15 1.18 13.84
N GLN A 90 -10.81 2.48 13.70
CA GLN A 90 -10.33 3.34 14.79
C GLN A 90 -9.01 2.86 15.45
N SER A 91 -8.22 2.05 14.76
CA SER A 91 -6.92 1.55 15.25
C SER A 91 -5.72 2.44 14.93
N GLY A 92 -5.97 3.63 14.36
CA GLY A 92 -4.92 4.60 14.05
C GLY A 92 -4.17 4.38 12.75
N LYS A 93 -4.72 3.60 11.77
CA LYS A 93 -4.05 3.36 10.47
C LYS A 93 -3.70 4.63 9.70
N SER A 94 -4.62 5.60 9.64
CA SER A 94 -4.40 6.88 8.95
C SER A 94 -3.45 7.80 9.73
N GLU A 95 -3.38 7.67 11.07
CA GLU A 95 -2.40 8.41 11.90
C GLU A 95 -0.98 7.97 11.60
N ILE A 96 -0.71 6.65 11.55
CA ILE A 96 0.63 6.11 11.23
C ILE A 96 1.12 6.66 9.88
N VAL A 97 0.23 6.66 8.89
CA VAL A 97 0.56 7.13 7.54
C VAL A 97 0.87 8.63 7.56
N ALA A 98 0.03 9.45 8.21
CA ALA A 98 0.24 10.88 8.31
C ALA A 98 1.56 11.21 9.03
N ASP A 99 1.86 10.54 10.14
CA ASP A 99 3.08 10.72 10.93
C ASP A 99 4.32 10.34 10.10
N THR A 100 4.27 9.19 9.41
CA THR A 100 5.37 8.70 8.58
C THR A 100 5.62 9.61 7.38
N VAL A 101 4.58 10.02 6.67
CA VAL A 101 4.68 10.90 5.49
C VAL A 101 5.24 12.26 5.90
N SER A 102 4.73 12.85 7.00
CA SER A 102 5.24 14.13 7.50
C SER A 102 6.72 14.07 7.84
N THR A 103 7.15 12.99 8.49
CA THR A 103 8.56 12.74 8.85
C THR A 103 9.44 12.63 7.59
N LEU A 104 9.03 11.85 6.61
CA LEU A 104 9.76 11.68 5.35
C LEU A 104 9.90 13.00 4.59
N MET A 105 8.83 13.80 4.51
CA MET A 105 8.85 15.10 3.82
C MET A 105 9.83 16.09 4.42
N VAL A 106 9.99 16.08 5.74
CA VAL A 106 10.90 16.98 6.45
C VAL A 106 12.35 16.49 6.38
N LEU A 107 12.56 15.17 6.55
CA LEU A 107 13.90 14.62 6.69
C LEU A 107 14.60 14.31 5.37
N LEU A 108 13.92 13.65 4.41
CA LEU A 108 14.60 13.11 3.22
C LEU A 108 15.37 14.15 2.43
N PRO A 109 14.84 15.36 2.14
CA PRO A 109 15.62 16.37 1.42
C PRO A 109 16.84 16.89 2.19
N ARG A 110 16.80 16.84 3.53
CA ARG A 110 17.95 17.21 4.38
C ARG A 110 18.98 16.09 4.37
N LEU A 111 18.53 14.85 4.50
CA LEU A 111 19.41 13.67 4.45
C LEU A 111 20.02 13.46 3.06
N ALA A 112 19.32 13.84 1.98
CA ALA A 112 19.86 13.80 0.63
C ALA A 112 21.12 14.67 0.44
N LYS A 113 21.27 15.73 1.23
CA LYS A 113 22.49 16.55 1.23
C LYS A 113 23.65 15.89 1.97
N LEU A 114 23.34 15.05 2.96
CA LEU A 114 24.33 14.34 3.76
C LEU A 114 24.74 13.00 3.12
N TYR A 115 23.80 12.35 2.45
CA TYR A 115 23.95 11.03 1.82
C TYR A 115 23.50 11.08 0.36
N PRO A 116 24.21 11.83 -0.52
CA PRO A 116 23.79 12.05 -1.90
C PRO A 116 23.74 10.75 -2.73
N ASP A 117 24.61 9.80 -2.45
CA ASP A 117 24.66 8.53 -3.19
C ASP A 117 23.41 7.67 -2.93
N LEU A 118 22.89 7.66 -1.72
CA LEU A 118 21.71 6.89 -1.35
C LEU A 118 20.39 7.67 -1.58
N LEU A 119 20.37 8.94 -1.21
CA LEU A 119 19.15 9.75 -1.11
C LEU A 119 19.10 10.92 -2.10
N GLY A 120 20.07 11.05 -3.00
CA GLY A 120 20.17 12.18 -3.93
C GLY A 120 18.94 12.43 -4.80
N LYS A 121 18.12 11.40 -5.02
CA LYS A 121 16.81 11.52 -5.70
C LYS A 121 15.82 12.44 -4.99
N PHE A 122 15.99 12.66 -3.67
CA PHE A 122 15.13 13.53 -2.85
C PHE A 122 15.71 14.94 -2.65
N LYS A 123 16.78 15.32 -3.33
CA LYS A 123 17.41 16.65 -3.22
C LYS A 123 16.43 17.80 -3.49
N ASP A 124 15.48 17.59 -4.39
CA ASP A 124 14.47 18.55 -4.82
C ASP A 124 13.11 18.31 -4.14
N GLY A 125 13.09 17.48 -3.09
CA GLY A 125 11.92 17.16 -2.28
C GLY A 125 11.36 15.76 -2.48
N LEU A 126 10.52 15.35 -1.54
CA LEU A 126 9.70 14.13 -1.61
C LEU A 126 8.32 14.49 -2.19
N TRP A 127 7.89 13.80 -3.23
CA TRP A 127 6.59 14.00 -3.86
C TRP A 127 5.66 12.86 -3.49
N VAL A 128 4.56 13.20 -2.79
CA VAL A 128 3.60 12.24 -2.24
C VAL A 128 2.22 12.44 -2.84
N GLY A 129 1.61 11.36 -3.32
CA GLY A 129 0.20 11.29 -3.70
C GLY A 129 -0.64 10.68 -2.58
N LEU A 130 -1.64 11.40 -2.07
CA LEU A 130 -2.62 10.87 -1.13
C LEU A 130 -3.95 10.64 -1.84
N PHE A 131 -4.41 9.40 -1.84
CA PHE A 131 -5.64 8.99 -2.48
C PHE A 131 -6.61 8.37 -1.48
N ALA A 132 -7.89 8.58 -1.70
CA ALA A 132 -8.97 7.83 -1.08
C ALA A 132 -10.17 7.74 -2.04
N PRO A 133 -11.14 6.84 -1.81
CA PRO A 133 -12.31 6.66 -2.66
C PRO A 133 -13.15 7.94 -2.82
N THR A 134 -13.30 8.69 -1.74
CA THR A 134 -14.05 9.95 -1.71
C THR A 134 -13.18 11.14 -1.34
N GLU A 135 -13.62 12.34 -1.75
CA GLU A 135 -12.93 13.58 -1.40
C GLU A 135 -12.85 13.79 0.11
N THR A 136 -13.93 13.55 0.84
CA THR A 136 -13.97 13.70 2.30
C THR A 136 -13.00 12.77 3.02
N GLN A 137 -12.85 11.51 2.55
CA GLN A 137 -11.86 10.58 3.11
C GLN A 137 -10.43 11.04 2.82
N ALA A 138 -10.16 11.49 1.59
CA ALA A 138 -8.87 12.03 1.20
C ALA A 138 -8.52 13.30 2.00
N GLU A 139 -9.50 14.21 2.21
CA GLU A 139 -9.36 15.40 3.04
C GLU A 139 -9.00 15.07 4.49
N THR A 140 -9.57 14.01 5.04
CA THR A 140 -9.28 13.59 6.42
C THR A 140 -7.81 13.21 6.58
N LEU A 141 -7.25 12.40 5.69
CA LEU A 141 -5.84 12.02 5.72
C LEU A 141 -4.92 13.20 5.42
N TYR A 142 -5.28 13.99 4.41
CA TYR A 142 -4.54 15.20 4.04
C TYR A 142 -4.50 16.20 5.21
N GLY A 143 -5.65 16.50 5.83
CA GLY A 143 -5.75 17.40 6.97
C GLY A 143 -4.90 16.95 8.16
N ARG A 144 -4.84 15.63 8.46
CA ARG A 144 -3.96 15.09 9.49
C ARG A 144 -2.49 15.39 9.17
N THR A 145 -2.07 15.14 7.94
CA THR A 145 -0.68 15.40 7.51
C THR A 145 -0.35 16.90 7.56
N VAL A 146 -1.28 17.75 7.10
CA VAL A 146 -1.14 19.21 7.21
C VAL A 146 -0.99 19.63 8.66
N ASN A 147 -1.85 19.14 9.56
CA ASN A 147 -1.78 19.47 11.00
C ASN A 147 -0.45 19.06 11.64
N ARG A 148 0.17 17.95 11.21
CA ARG A 148 1.51 17.57 11.67
C ARG A 148 2.56 18.57 11.23
N LEU A 149 2.53 18.98 9.95
CA LEU A 149 3.51 19.89 9.36
C LEU A 149 3.34 21.34 9.83
N THR A 150 2.12 21.74 10.22
CA THR A 150 1.80 23.10 10.71
C THR A 150 1.75 23.22 12.22
N SER A 151 2.02 22.14 12.97
CA SER A 151 2.08 22.19 14.43
C SER A 151 3.19 23.14 14.90
N GLU A 152 3.02 23.78 16.06
CA GLU A 152 4.05 24.65 16.66
C GLU A 152 5.42 23.96 16.70
N ARG A 153 5.43 22.70 17.07
CA ARG A 153 6.65 21.87 17.13
C ARG A 153 7.29 21.67 15.76
N ALA A 154 6.51 21.41 14.73
CA ALA A 154 7.02 21.26 13.37
C ALA A 154 7.57 22.60 12.84
N VAL A 155 6.89 23.70 13.10
CA VAL A 155 7.32 25.06 12.76
C VAL A 155 8.64 25.39 13.48
N GLU A 156 8.77 25.07 14.76
CA GLU A 156 10.01 25.26 15.51
C GLU A 156 11.19 24.49 14.91
N ILE A 157 10.96 23.24 14.48
CA ILE A 157 11.98 22.37 13.84
C ILE A 157 12.34 22.84 12.44
N MET A 158 11.36 23.24 11.63
CA MET A 158 11.53 23.60 10.22
C MET A 158 11.88 25.08 10.03
N GLY A 159 11.40 25.95 10.91
CA GLY A 159 11.39 27.42 10.79
C GLY A 159 10.13 27.93 10.08
N ASP A 160 9.67 29.12 10.45
CA ASP A 160 8.39 29.73 10.02
C ASP A 160 8.23 29.86 8.51
N ALA A 161 9.32 29.96 7.76
CA ALA A 161 9.27 30.18 6.30
C ALA A 161 9.20 28.88 5.47
N GLU A 162 9.06 27.69 6.11
CA GLU A 162 9.12 26.42 5.39
C GLU A 162 7.81 26.08 4.66
N ILE A 163 6.66 26.51 5.21
CA ILE A 163 5.35 26.22 4.62
C ILE A 163 4.90 27.41 3.78
N ASP A 164 4.50 27.14 2.54
CA ASP A 164 3.90 28.16 1.67
C ASP A 164 2.39 28.20 1.90
N ASP A 165 1.92 29.19 2.63
CA ASP A 165 0.49 29.41 2.87
C ASP A 165 -0.30 29.59 1.55
N ALA A 166 0.36 30.09 0.51
CA ALA A 166 -0.21 30.18 -0.84
C ALA A 166 -0.32 28.81 -1.54
N ALA A 167 0.41 27.80 -1.05
CA ALA A 167 0.36 26.44 -1.59
C ALA A 167 -0.80 25.61 -1.04
N ILE A 168 -1.45 26.07 0.05
CA ILE A 168 -2.69 25.46 0.53
C ILE A 168 -3.82 25.92 -0.40
N ARG A 169 -3.91 25.33 -1.59
CA ARG A 169 -5.01 25.59 -2.49
C ARG A 169 -6.28 24.93 -1.95
N VAL A 170 -7.11 25.74 -1.31
CA VAL A 170 -8.48 25.38 -0.92
C VAL A 170 -9.37 25.70 -2.12
N GLY A 171 -9.72 24.66 -2.87
CA GLY A 171 -10.67 24.80 -3.99
C GLY A 171 -10.31 23.91 -5.19
N GLY A 172 -11.24 23.07 -5.62
CA GLY A 172 -11.07 22.08 -6.69
C GLY A 172 -10.77 20.67 -6.16
N VAL A 173 -10.82 19.69 -7.06
CA VAL A 173 -10.66 18.25 -6.77
C VAL A 173 -9.25 17.89 -6.28
N THR A 174 -8.28 18.78 -6.41
CA THR A 174 -6.89 18.57 -6.05
C THR A 174 -6.42 19.61 -5.05
N ARG A 175 -5.99 19.17 -3.87
CA ARG A 175 -5.34 20.00 -2.86
C ARG A 175 -3.87 19.67 -2.76
N GLN A 176 -3.03 20.67 -2.56
CA GLN A 176 -1.59 20.50 -2.52
C GLN A 176 -0.97 21.38 -1.43
N ILE A 177 -0.04 20.82 -0.67
CA ILE A 177 0.89 21.57 0.17
C ILE A 177 2.31 21.36 -0.34
N LYS A 178 3.12 22.42 -0.31
CA LYS A 178 4.53 22.39 -0.67
C LYS A 178 5.35 23.00 0.43
N LEU A 179 6.42 22.31 0.84
CA LEU A 179 7.46 22.86 1.70
C LEU A 179 8.42 23.70 0.85
N LYS A 180 8.58 24.99 1.16
CA LYS A 180 9.34 25.95 0.32
C LYS A 180 10.80 25.60 0.14
N LYS A 181 11.48 25.33 1.26
CA LYS A 181 12.94 25.10 1.25
C LYS A 181 13.32 23.71 0.77
N SER A 182 12.51 22.70 1.10
CA SER A 182 12.79 21.32 0.76
C SER A 182 12.23 20.92 -0.61
N GLY A 183 11.21 21.61 -1.08
CA GLY A 183 10.50 21.25 -2.32
C GLY A 183 9.56 20.07 -2.17
N SER A 184 9.49 19.45 -0.99
CA SER A 184 8.58 18.32 -0.73
C SER A 184 7.13 18.73 -0.92
N THR A 185 6.36 17.87 -1.54
CA THR A 185 4.97 18.17 -1.93
C THR A 185 4.06 17.00 -1.61
N ILE A 186 2.90 17.31 -1.03
CA ILE A 186 1.78 16.38 -0.93
C ILE A 186 0.69 16.84 -1.87
N THR A 187 0.15 15.94 -2.65
CA THR A 187 -1.01 16.17 -3.49
C THR A 187 -2.14 15.21 -3.08
N MET A 188 -3.26 15.79 -2.66
CA MET A 188 -4.49 15.04 -2.38
C MET A 188 -5.31 14.87 -3.64
N MET A 189 -5.78 13.65 -3.89
CA MET A 189 -6.62 13.29 -5.02
C MET A 189 -7.63 12.20 -4.63
N THR A 190 -8.68 12.03 -5.44
CA THR A 190 -9.66 10.97 -5.24
C THR A 190 -9.39 9.80 -6.19
N ALA A 191 -9.54 8.58 -5.69
CA ALA A 191 -9.50 7.35 -6.50
C ALA A 191 -10.88 7.07 -7.15
N ASN A 192 -11.48 8.10 -7.76
CA ASN A 192 -12.81 8.03 -8.36
C ASN A 192 -12.68 7.96 -9.90
N PRO A 193 -13.45 7.09 -10.60
CA PRO A 193 -13.42 6.95 -12.06
C PRO A 193 -13.68 8.24 -12.85
N ARG A 194 -14.34 9.22 -12.23
CA ARG A 194 -14.65 10.53 -12.85
C ARG A 194 -13.51 11.55 -12.70
N ALA A 195 -12.52 11.28 -11.85
CA ALA A 195 -11.40 12.18 -11.65
C ALA A 195 -10.38 12.03 -12.78
N LYS A 196 -10.02 13.13 -13.43
CA LYS A 196 -8.88 13.15 -14.38
C LYS A 196 -7.59 13.33 -13.55
N ILE A 197 -6.99 12.21 -13.15
CA ILE A 197 -5.83 12.18 -12.25
C ILE A 197 -4.49 11.88 -12.96
N GLU A 198 -4.53 11.68 -14.26
CA GLU A 198 -3.34 11.35 -15.07
C GLU A 198 -2.39 12.54 -15.19
N SER A 199 -1.10 12.30 -15.34
CA SER A 199 0.01 13.25 -15.58
C SER A 199 0.88 13.69 -14.40
N LYS A 200 0.85 13.00 -13.25
CA LYS A 200 1.78 13.26 -12.14
C LYS A 200 2.64 12.04 -11.86
N SER A 201 3.83 12.26 -11.33
CA SER A 201 4.73 11.20 -10.86
C SER A 201 5.04 11.42 -9.39
N PHE A 202 5.09 10.32 -8.61
CA PHE A 202 5.30 10.37 -7.17
C PHE A 202 6.39 9.39 -6.74
N HIS A 203 7.10 9.74 -5.66
CA HIS A 203 8.01 8.84 -4.97
C HIS A 203 7.25 7.90 -4.02
N LEU A 204 6.11 8.36 -3.50
CA LEU A 204 5.28 7.63 -2.56
C LEU A 204 3.80 7.90 -2.86
N ILE A 205 3.02 6.84 -2.98
CA ILE A 205 1.56 6.91 -3.07
C ILE A 205 0.94 6.20 -1.89
N ILE A 206 -0.03 6.88 -1.27
CA ILE A 206 -0.87 6.32 -0.22
C ILE A 206 -2.30 6.22 -0.75
N ILE A 207 -2.92 5.04 -0.62
CA ILE A 207 -4.34 4.84 -0.89
C ILE A 207 -5.00 4.41 0.42
N ASP A 208 -5.69 5.35 1.08
CA ASP A 208 -6.46 5.04 2.30
C ASP A 208 -7.87 4.57 1.93
N GLU A 209 -8.46 3.72 2.78
CA GLU A 209 -9.74 3.02 2.52
C GLU A 209 -9.74 2.32 1.14
N CYS A 210 -8.61 1.69 0.81
CA CYS A 210 -8.36 1.08 -0.51
C CYS A 210 -9.38 0.00 -0.89
N GLN A 211 -10.06 -0.62 0.09
CA GLN A 211 -11.12 -1.60 -0.16
C GLN A 211 -12.34 -1.00 -0.88
N GLU A 212 -12.52 0.31 -0.84
CA GLU A 212 -13.61 1.03 -1.50
C GLU A 212 -13.15 1.74 -2.79
N ALA A 213 -11.85 1.72 -3.07
CA ALA A 213 -11.30 2.33 -4.28
C ALA A 213 -11.67 1.51 -5.52
N ASP A 214 -11.87 2.21 -6.66
CA ASP A 214 -12.13 1.55 -7.93
C ASP A 214 -10.87 0.83 -8.44
N ASP A 215 -10.99 -0.49 -8.66
CA ASP A 215 -9.88 -1.37 -9.08
C ASP A 215 -9.24 -0.90 -10.40
N PHE A 216 -10.03 -0.42 -11.34
CA PHE A 216 -9.57 0.04 -12.64
C PHE A 216 -8.77 1.34 -12.50
N VAL A 217 -9.27 2.29 -11.70
CA VAL A 217 -8.57 3.56 -11.43
C VAL A 217 -7.23 3.31 -10.73
N VAL A 218 -7.20 2.42 -9.73
CA VAL A 218 -5.96 2.06 -9.04
C VAL A 218 -4.95 1.48 -10.03
N SER A 219 -5.36 0.53 -10.85
CA SER A 219 -4.44 -0.19 -11.74
C SER A 219 -4.01 0.63 -12.96
N LYS A 220 -4.96 1.36 -13.59
CA LYS A 220 -4.70 2.08 -14.84
C LYS A 220 -4.11 3.47 -14.63
N SER A 221 -4.60 4.19 -13.62
CA SER A 221 -4.27 5.60 -13.46
C SER A 221 -3.30 5.88 -12.31
N ILE A 222 -3.49 5.25 -11.14
CA ILE A 222 -2.69 5.55 -9.94
C ILE A 222 -1.35 4.81 -9.97
N SER A 223 -1.35 3.50 -10.20
CA SER A 223 -0.11 2.69 -10.18
C SER A 223 0.96 3.19 -11.15
N PRO A 224 0.63 3.60 -12.39
CA PRO A 224 1.64 4.13 -13.32
C PRO A 224 2.33 5.41 -12.88
N MET A 225 1.73 6.18 -11.94
CA MET A 225 2.35 7.41 -11.41
C MET A 225 3.63 7.15 -10.59
N LEU A 226 3.87 5.90 -10.20
CA LEU A 226 5.10 5.49 -9.50
C LEU A 226 6.22 5.09 -10.47
N ALA A 227 5.91 4.82 -11.74
CA ALA A 227 6.84 4.19 -12.68
C ALA A 227 8.13 5.00 -12.88
N TYR A 228 8.03 6.33 -12.95
CA TYR A 228 9.20 7.19 -13.20
C TYR A 228 10.24 7.13 -12.06
N TYR A 229 9.76 7.04 -10.81
CA TYR A 229 10.63 7.04 -9.63
C TYR A 229 10.83 5.65 -9.03
N ALA A 230 10.29 4.58 -9.61
CA ALA A 230 10.17 3.28 -8.96
C ALA A 230 9.63 3.43 -7.52
N GLY A 231 8.60 4.26 -7.35
CA GLY A 231 8.11 4.72 -6.06
C GLY A 231 7.37 3.64 -5.28
N THR A 232 7.21 3.86 -3.98
CA THR A 232 6.51 2.97 -3.05
C THR A 232 5.00 3.21 -3.09
N MET A 233 4.19 2.14 -3.08
CA MET A 233 2.75 2.21 -2.88
C MET A 233 2.35 1.68 -1.51
N VAL A 234 1.54 2.42 -0.77
CA VAL A 234 0.97 1.98 0.51
C VAL A 234 -0.54 1.94 0.40
N LYS A 235 -1.13 0.78 0.64
CA LYS A 235 -2.58 0.57 0.67
C LYS A 235 -3.03 0.27 2.08
N THR A 236 -3.97 1.06 2.60
CA THR A 236 -4.56 0.86 3.93
C THR A 236 -6.05 0.66 3.83
N GLY A 237 -6.63 -0.14 4.72
CA GLY A 237 -8.06 -0.38 4.67
C GLY A 237 -8.56 -1.42 5.67
N THR A 238 -9.84 -1.76 5.52
CA THR A 238 -10.56 -2.82 6.24
C THR A 238 -11.03 -3.90 5.26
N PRO A 239 -11.35 -5.11 5.72
CA PRO A 239 -11.92 -6.15 4.84
C PRO A 239 -13.30 -5.78 4.28
N THR A 240 -13.65 -6.43 3.18
CA THR A 240 -14.98 -6.39 2.58
C THR A 240 -15.46 -7.79 2.21
N THR A 241 -16.54 -7.86 1.42
CA THR A 241 -17.08 -9.10 0.85
C THR A 241 -16.57 -9.41 -0.54
N SER A 242 -15.73 -8.55 -1.14
CA SER A 242 -15.27 -8.69 -2.53
C SER A 242 -13.76 -8.93 -2.65
N LYS A 243 -13.34 -9.71 -3.66
CA LYS A 243 -11.93 -9.94 -4.02
C LYS A 243 -11.39 -8.78 -4.88
N ASN A 244 -11.45 -7.55 -4.34
CA ASN A 244 -11.00 -6.32 -4.99
C ASN A 244 -9.45 -6.24 -5.10
N ASN A 245 -8.95 -5.13 -5.65
CA ASN A 245 -7.50 -4.87 -5.80
C ASN A 245 -6.77 -4.96 -4.46
N PHE A 246 -7.33 -4.41 -3.38
CA PHE A 246 -6.72 -4.45 -2.05
C PHE A 246 -6.56 -5.88 -1.52
N TYR A 247 -7.60 -6.72 -1.68
CA TYR A 247 -7.52 -8.15 -1.33
C TYR A 247 -6.41 -8.86 -2.12
N LYS A 248 -6.37 -8.66 -3.46
CA LYS A 248 -5.35 -9.28 -4.32
C LYS A 248 -3.93 -8.88 -3.91
N SER A 249 -3.71 -7.61 -3.58
CA SER A 249 -2.44 -7.09 -3.08
C SER A 249 -2.01 -7.76 -1.76
N ILE A 250 -2.95 -7.91 -0.81
CA ILE A 250 -2.70 -8.60 0.46
C ILE A 250 -2.30 -10.05 0.21
N GLN A 251 -3.03 -10.78 -0.65
CA GLN A 251 -2.71 -12.17 -0.94
C GLN A 251 -1.34 -12.32 -1.61
N LEU A 252 -0.99 -11.41 -2.53
CA LEU A 252 0.33 -11.38 -3.15
C LEU A 252 1.44 -11.17 -2.12
N ASN A 253 1.29 -10.17 -1.24
CA ASN A 253 2.28 -9.87 -0.20
C ASN A 253 2.44 -11.03 0.80
N ARG A 254 1.35 -11.68 1.19
CA ARG A 254 1.39 -12.87 2.05
C ARG A 254 2.14 -14.04 1.39
N ARG A 255 1.90 -14.30 0.10
CA ARG A 255 2.62 -15.35 -0.64
C ARG A 255 4.12 -15.04 -0.74
N ARG A 256 4.47 -13.79 -1.07
CA ARG A 256 5.87 -13.36 -1.17
C ARG A 256 6.61 -13.48 0.17
N GLN A 257 5.94 -13.14 1.28
CA GLN A 257 6.52 -13.21 2.62
C GLN A 257 6.95 -14.64 3.02
N THR A 258 6.32 -15.67 2.47
CA THR A 258 6.69 -17.07 2.73
C THR A 258 7.97 -17.49 2.00
N THR A 259 8.44 -16.71 1.03
CA THR A 259 9.67 -16.98 0.28
C THR A 259 10.87 -16.43 1.06
N ARG A 260 11.91 -17.25 1.22
CA ARG A 260 13.12 -16.87 1.96
C ARG A 260 13.76 -15.60 1.37
N GLY A 261 14.12 -14.67 2.23
CA GLY A 261 14.77 -13.41 1.85
C GLY A 261 13.84 -12.27 1.47
N ASN A 262 12.51 -12.51 1.33
CA ASN A 262 11.59 -11.43 1.05
C ASN A 262 11.24 -10.62 2.30
N ARG A 263 11.16 -9.30 2.12
CA ARG A 263 10.71 -8.38 3.17
C ARG A 263 9.22 -8.52 3.44
N GLN A 264 8.82 -8.24 4.67
CA GLN A 264 7.41 -8.19 5.04
C GLN A 264 6.74 -6.95 4.44
N ASN A 265 5.77 -7.14 3.54
CA ASN A 265 5.00 -6.08 2.91
C ASN A 265 3.51 -6.10 3.27
N HIS A 266 3.08 -7.01 4.15
CA HIS A 266 1.71 -7.05 4.67
C HIS A 266 1.72 -6.96 6.19
N TYR A 267 0.91 -6.01 6.71
CA TYR A 267 0.72 -5.78 8.13
C TYR A 267 -0.76 -5.91 8.47
N GLN A 268 -1.06 -6.54 9.60
CA GLN A 268 -2.41 -6.71 10.06
C GLN A 268 -2.48 -6.60 11.57
N TRP A 269 -3.48 -5.86 12.07
CA TRP A 269 -3.83 -5.82 13.50
C TRP A 269 -5.33 -5.68 13.67
N ASP A 270 -5.88 -6.59 14.47
CA ASP A 270 -7.28 -6.59 14.86
C ASP A 270 -7.52 -5.75 16.13
N TRP A 271 -8.77 -5.76 16.61
CA TRP A 271 -9.13 -5.03 17.81
C TRP A 271 -8.40 -5.52 19.06
N LYS A 272 -7.98 -6.78 19.13
CA LYS A 272 -7.32 -7.36 20.30
C LYS A 272 -5.93 -6.76 20.48
N GLU A 273 -5.18 -6.56 19.37
CA GLU A 273 -3.89 -5.89 19.42
C GLU A 273 -4.01 -4.44 19.91
N VAL A 274 -5.02 -3.71 19.42
CA VAL A 274 -5.26 -2.33 19.85
C VAL A 274 -5.68 -2.25 21.32
N SER A 275 -6.52 -3.17 21.77
CA SER A 275 -7.02 -3.23 23.14
C SER A 275 -5.95 -3.51 24.20
N LYS A 276 -4.87 -4.22 23.82
CA LYS A 276 -3.72 -4.43 24.73
C LYS A 276 -3.08 -3.12 25.19
N ILE A 277 -3.23 -2.07 24.40
CA ILE A 277 -2.55 -0.78 24.63
C ILE A 277 -3.56 0.30 25.03
N ASN A 278 -4.78 0.23 24.50
CA ASN A 278 -5.82 1.24 24.73
C ASN A 278 -7.04 0.65 25.47
N PRO A 279 -7.12 0.77 26.81
CA PRO A 279 -8.26 0.25 27.56
C PRO A 279 -9.61 0.91 27.21
N ASN A 280 -9.59 2.16 26.72
CA ASN A 280 -10.81 2.82 26.29
C ASN A 280 -11.34 2.22 24.98
N TYR A 281 -10.45 1.82 24.08
CA TYR A 281 -10.82 1.10 22.88
C TYR A 281 -11.45 -0.27 23.22
N GLU A 282 -10.87 -1.00 24.18
CA GLU A 282 -11.44 -2.25 24.65
C GLU A 282 -12.88 -2.09 25.19
N LYS A 283 -13.10 -1.04 26.01
CA LYS A 283 -14.45 -0.73 26.51
C LYS A 283 -15.43 -0.41 25.38
N PHE A 284 -14.98 0.31 24.36
CA PHE A 284 -15.78 0.59 23.18
C PHE A 284 -16.13 -0.70 22.44
N ILE A 285 -15.16 -1.57 22.17
CA ILE A 285 -15.37 -2.83 21.46
C ILE A 285 -16.35 -3.75 22.22
N LYS A 286 -16.24 -3.86 23.55
CA LYS A 286 -17.20 -4.62 24.35
C LYS A 286 -18.64 -4.11 24.21
N LYS A 287 -18.83 -2.80 24.07
CA LYS A 287 -20.17 -2.23 23.80
C LYS A 287 -20.64 -2.57 22.39
N GLU A 288 -19.75 -2.52 21.38
CA GLU A 288 -20.07 -2.89 20.01
C GLU A 288 -20.43 -4.38 19.89
N MET A 289 -19.73 -5.28 20.59
CA MET A 289 -20.08 -6.70 20.67
C MET A 289 -21.50 -6.92 21.17
N LEU A 290 -21.91 -6.15 22.20
CA LEU A 290 -23.29 -6.24 22.74
C LEU A 290 -24.31 -5.62 21.76
N ARG A 291 -23.94 -4.58 21.02
CA ARG A 291 -24.84 -3.84 20.12
C ARG A 291 -25.11 -4.59 18.82
N ILE A 292 -24.06 -5.11 18.16
CA ILE A 292 -24.17 -5.71 16.83
C ILE A 292 -23.92 -7.22 16.81
N GLY A 293 -23.44 -7.79 17.91
CA GLY A 293 -23.06 -9.19 18.04
C GLY A 293 -21.64 -9.47 17.56
N GLU A 294 -20.89 -10.26 18.32
CA GLU A 294 -19.51 -10.61 17.99
C GLU A 294 -19.41 -11.40 16.67
N GLU A 295 -20.37 -12.29 16.41
CA GLU A 295 -20.41 -13.13 15.21
C GLU A 295 -21.04 -12.42 13.99
N SER A 296 -21.48 -11.17 14.14
CA SER A 296 -22.02 -10.42 13.02
C SER A 296 -20.95 -10.11 11.98
N ASP A 297 -21.35 -10.07 10.73
CA ASP A 297 -20.43 -9.74 9.63
C ASP A 297 -19.79 -8.38 9.78
N GLU A 298 -20.57 -7.41 10.27
CA GLU A 298 -20.09 -6.07 10.50
C GLU A 298 -18.96 -6.08 11.54
N PHE A 299 -19.10 -6.86 12.61
CA PHE A 299 -18.07 -7.00 13.63
C PHE A 299 -16.83 -7.74 13.08
N GLN A 300 -17.05 -8.85 12.38
CA GLN A 300 -15.98 -9.67 11.83
C GLN A 300 -15.12 -8.89 10.82
N MET A 301 -15.73 -8.09 9.95
CA MET A 301 -14.99 -7.22 9.03
C MET A 301 -14.35 -6.03 9.72
N SER A 302 -15.13 -5.28 10.52
CA SER A 302 -14.68 -3.99 11.06
C SER A 302 -13.62 -4.12 12.15
N TYR A 303 -13.66 -5.18 12.96
CA TYR A 303 -12.82 -5.31 14.14
C TYR A 303 -11.93 -6.54 14.15
N ASN A 304 -12.41 -7.69 13.64
CA ASN A 304 -11.62 -8.93 13.54
C ASN A 304 -10.78 -9.02 12.26
N CYS A 305 -10.88 -8.04 11.36
CA CYS A 305 -10.14 -7.99 10.08
C CYS A 305 -10.35 -9.24 9.21
N LYS A 306 -11.55 -9.83 9.22
CA LYS A 306 -11.89 -11.02 8.43
C LYS A 306 -12.59 -10.66 7.14
N TRP A 307 -12.13 -11.24 6.03
CA TRP A 307 -12.82 -11.17 4.74
C TRP A 307 -13.98 -12.15 4.69
N LEU A 308 -15.14 -11.70 4.20
CA LEU A 308 -16.35 -12.52 4.10
C LEU A 308 -16.70 -12.74 2.61
N LEU A 309 -15.82 -13.43 1.91
CA LEU A 309 -15.83 -13.58 0.45
C LEU A 309 -16.95 -14.45 -0.10
N GLU A 310 -17.48 -15.33 0.72
CA GLU A 310 -18.42 -16.39 0.27
C GLU A 310 -19.87 -16.09 0.60
N ARG A 311 -20.12 -14.91 1.18
CA ARG A 311 -21.47 -14.53 1.58
C ARG A 311 -22.38 -14.25 0.39
N GLY A 312 -23.52 -14.91 0.35
CA GLY A 312 -24.45 -14.82 -0.78
C GLY A 312 -24.10 -15.70 -2.00
N MET A 313 -23.03 -16.47 -1.92
CA MET A 313 -22.76 -17.50 -2.91
C MET A 313 -23.59 -18.76 -2.61
N PHE A 314 -24.30 -19.27 -3.61
CA PHE A 314 -25.05 -20.53 -3.51
C PHE A 314 -24.11 -21.73 -3.30
N ILE A 315 -22.92 -21.67 -3.89
CA ILE A 315 -21.84 -22.66 -3.72
C ILE A 315 -20.58 -21.88 -3.37
N THR A 316 -19.91 -22.24 -2.27
CA THR A 316 -18.65 -21.59 -1.84
C THR A 316 -17.50 -21.97 -2.76
N SER A 317 -16.45 -21.13 -2.85
CA SER A 317 -15.26 -21.46 -3.63
C SER A 317 -14.60 -22.76 -3.14
N SER A 318 -14.57 -22.99 -1.81
CA SER A 318 -14.06 -24.23 -1.23
C SER A 318 -14.90 -25.46 -1.63
N ALA A 319 -16.24 -25.32 -1.66
CA ALA A 319 -17.12 -26.38 -2.14
C ALA A 319 -16.95 -26.64 -3.64
N MET A 320 -16.69 -25.60 -4.44
CA MET A 320 -16.36 -25.77 -5.86
C MET A 320 -15.01 -26.46 -6.06
N ASP A 321 -14.01 -26.13 -5.24
CA ASP A 321 -12.70 -26.78 -5.30
C ASP A 321 -12.80 -28.26 -4.88
N GLU A 322 -13.61 -28.60 -3.88
CA GLU A 322 -13.91 -29.99 -3.50
C GLU A 322 -14.67 -30.75 -4.58
N LEU A 323 -15.63 -30.10 -5.26
CA LEU A 323 -16.38 -30.68 -6.37
C LEU A 323 -15.54 -30.79 -7.65
N GLY A 324 -14.53 -29.95 -7.79
CA GLY A 324 -13.61 -29.90 -8.92
C GLY A 324 -12.41 -30.84 -8.79
N ASP A 325 -12.45 -31.84 -7.90
CA ASP A 325 -11.39 -32.84 -7.80
C ASP A 325 -11.22 -33.58 -9.11
N THR A 326 -10.26 -33.16 -9.90
CA THR A 326 -9.93 -33.74 -11.20
C THR A 326 -9.27 -35.13 -11.07
N SER A 327 -9.04 -35.63 -9.86
CA SER A 327 -8.55 -36.99 -9.61
C SER A 327 -9.64 -38.05 -9.78
N GLN A 328 -10.91 -37.64 -9.78
CA GLN A 328 -12.02 -38.57 -10.07
C GLN A 328 -12.13 -38.78 -11.57
N GLU A 329 -11.83 -39.99 -12.04
CA GLU A 329 -12.13 -40.41 -13.39
C GLU A 329 -13.63 -40.22 -13.67
N LEU A 330 -13.95 -39.45 -14.70
CA LEU A 330 -15.31 -39.36 -15.22
C LEU A 330 -15.80 -40.76 -15.60
N VAL A 331 -16.55 -41.41 -14.72
CA VAL A 331 -17.20 -42.68 -15.04
C VAL A 331 -18.25 -42.37 -16.09
N LYS A 332 -17.96 -42.72 -17.35
CA LYS A 332 -18.94 -42.71 -18.45
C LYS A 332 -20.00 -43.75 -18.20
N VAL A 333 -21.02 -43.43 -17.43
CA VAL A 333 -22.18 -44.27 -17.27
C VAL A 333 -23.12 -44.01 -18.45
N TRP A 334 -23.19 -44.96 -19.39
CA TRP A 334 -24.16 -44.92 -20.48
C TRP A 334 -25.51 -45.38 -19.94
N HIS A 335 -26.40 -44.41 -19.66
CA HIS A 335 -27.80 -44.72 -19.39
C HIS A 335 -28.60 -44.78 -20.68
N LYS A 336 -29.45 -45.80 -20.82
CA LYS A 336 -30.37 -45.97 -21.98
C LYS A 336 -31.52 -44.94 -21.97
N THR A 337 -31.69 -44.19 -20.90
CA THR A 337 -32.71 -43.13 -20.75
C THR A 337 -32.05 -41.75 -20.72
N PRO A 338 -32.62 -40.76 -21.43
CA PRO A 338 -32.10 -39.41 -21.41
C PRO A 338 -32.26 -38.81 -20.00
N VAL A 339 -31.18 -38.24 -19.45
CA VAL A 339 -31.21 -37.50 -18.21
C VAL A 339 -31.33 -36.01 -18.57
N VAL A 340 -32.38 -35.35 -18.09
CA VAL A 340 -32.58 -33.92 -18.24
C VAL A 340 -32.16 -33.26 -16.91
N VAL A 341 -31.14 -32.44 -16.97
CA VAL A 341 -30.72 -31.61 -15.84
C VAL A 341 -31.24 -30.18 -16.05
N GLY A 342 -32.18 -29.74 -15.22
CA GLY A 342 -32.63 -28.37 -15.19
C GLY A 342 -31.79 -27.61 -14.19
N ILE A 343 -31.12 -26.52 -14.61
CA ILE A 343 -30.49 -25.54 -13.70
C ILE A 343 -31.41 -24.33 -13.73
N ASP A 344 -32.03 -24.02 -12.57
CA ASP A 344 -32.75 -22.76 -12.36
C ASP A 344 -31.78 -21.78 -11.71
N PRO A 345 -31.28 -20.79 -12.44
CA PRO A 345 -30.47 -19.75 -11.83
C PRO A 345 -31.38 -18.86 -10.98
N ALA A 346 -31.41 -19.11 -9.70
CA ALA A 346 -32.10 -18.23 -8.75
C ALA A 346 -31.62 -16.77 -8.95
N ARG A 347 -32.58 -15.86 -9.10
CA ARG A 347 -32.38 -14.42 -9.25
C ARG A 347 -31.80 -13.78 -8.00
#